data_3e52b574a65bc38f92472eae01cf9cf8
#
_entry.id   3e52b574a65bc38f92472eae01cf9cf8
#
_cell.length_a   1.000
_cell.length_b   1.000
_cell.length_c   1.000
_cell.angle_alpha   90.00
_cell.angle_beta   90.00
_cell.angle_gamma   90.00
#
_symmetry.space_group_name_H-M   'P 1'
#
loop_
_entity.id
_entity.type
_entity.pdbx_description
1 polymer ?
#
loop_
_entity_poly.entity_id
_entity_poly.type
_entity_poly.pdbx_seq_one_letter_code
_entity_poly.pdbx_strand_id
1 'polypeptide(L)'
;MKNNKKLCLAILSLLLLIGNASFAAKEKKYVLSSPDGTLKVEISAGNELAYQVMHGNDTILSHSNIGLVLENGTIVGKTPRITGERRRKIKDNIESPFYRFKEIVATGNELD
;
A
#
# COMPACT_ATOMS: atom_id res chain seq x y z
N MET A 1 12.13 -44.38 35.79
CA MET A 1 11.42 -43.16 36.22
C MET A 1 12.22 -41.86 36.03
N LYS A 2 13.51 -41.87 35.87
CA LYS A 2 14.31 -40.65 35.63
C LYS A 2 14.17 -40.06 34.21
N ASN A 3 13.75 -40.83 33.20
CA ASN A 3 13.66 -40.40 31.82
C ASN A 3 12.40 -39.59 31.49
N ASN A 4 11.30 -39.77 32.22
CA ASN A 4 10.04 -39.08 31.93
C ASN A 4 10.08 -37.59 32.28
N LYS A 5 10.86 -37.19 33.27
CA LYS A 5 11.03 -35.77 33.64
C LYS A 5 11.82 -35.00 32.56
N LYS A 6 12.85 -35.63 31.98
CA LYS A 6 13.62 -35.03 30.85
C LYS A 6 12.81 -34.97 29.61
N LEU A 7 11.96 -35.97 29.33
CA LEU A 7 11.06 -35.97 28.19
C LEU A 7 9.97 -34.90 28.33
N CYS A 8 9.39 -34.73 29.53
CA CYS A 8 8.42 -33.64 29.79
C CYS A 8 9.03 -32.25 29.64
N LEU A 9 10.27 -32.05 30.09
CA LEU A 9 10.99 -30.79 29.96
C LEU A 9 11.27 -30.49 28.44
N ALA A 10 11.67 -31.51 27.70
CA ALA A 10 11.92 -31.36 26.24
C ALA A 10 10.65 -31.02 25.47
N ILE A 11 9.53 -31.65 25.80
CA ILE A 11 8.22 -31.34 25.19
C ILE A 11 7.75 -29.94 25.57
N LEU A 12 7.94 -29.53 26.82
CA LEU A 12 7.57 -28.19 27.28
C LEU A 12 8.42 -27.11 26.63
N SER A 13 9.71 -27.34 26.39
CA SER A 13 10.58 -26.39 25.66
C SER A 13 10.26 -26.32 24.19
N LEU A 14 9.82 -27.41 23.57
CA LEU A 14 9.38 -27.43 22.16
C LEU A 14 8.06 -26.70 21.97
N LEU A 15 7.12 -26.76 22.92
CA LEU A 15 5.87 -26.01 22.89
C LEU A 15 6.09 -24.50 22.99
N LEU A 16 7.11 -24.03 23.70
CA LEU A 16 7.44 -22.60 23.82
C LEU A 16 8.03 -22.00 22.55
N LEU A 17 8.55 -22.81 21.63
CA LEU A 17 9.11 -22.36 20.35
C LEU A 17 8.04 -22.12 19.27
N ILE A 18 6.82 -22.61 19.47
CA ILE A 18 5.74 -22.49 18.46
C ILE A 18 4.91 -21.20 18.67
N GLY A 19 5.14 -20.46 19.76
CA GLY A 19 4.29 -19.35 20.20
C GLY A 19 4.44 -18.01 19.47
N ASN A 20 5.36 -17.85 18.49
CA ASN A 20 5.65 -16.57 17.88
C ASN A 20 5.30 -16.50 16.38
N ALA A 21 4.24 -17.14 15.92
CA ALA A 21 3.65 -16.80 14.66
C ALA A 21 2.89 -15.47 14.81
N SER A 22 3.63 -14.36 14.81
CA SER A 22 3.04 -13.05 14.61
C SER A 22 2.38 -13.05 13.22
N PHE A 23 1.07 -13.16 13.16
CA PHE A 23 0.29 -12.85 11.99
C PHE A 23 0.39 -11.32 11.76
N ALA A 24 1.52 -10.86 11.25
CA ALA A 24 1.61 -9.53 10.68
C ALA A 24 0.61 -9.51 9.51
N ALA A 25 -0.39 -8.65 9.59
CA ALA A 25 -1.32 -8.42 8.49
C ALA A 25 -0.46 -8.12 7.26
N LYS A 26 -0.58 -8.95 6.21
CA LYS A 26 0.27 -8.87 5.02
C LYS A 26 -0.07 -7.58 4.29
N GLU A 27 0.80 -6.59 4.42
CA GLU A 27 0.70 -5.33 3.69
C GLU A 27 0.71 -5.60 2.19
N LYS A 28 -0.29 -5.06 1.48
CA LYS A 28 -0.34 -5.11 0.01
C LYS A 28 0.19 -3.79 -0.53
N LYS A 29 1.08 -3.88 -1.52
CA LYS A 29 1.67 -2.73 -2.19
C LYS A 29 1.26 -2.69 -3.65
N TYR A 30 0.90 -1.50 -4.10
CA TYR A 30 0.50 -1.20 -5.46
C TYR A 30 1.39 -0.09 -5.99
N VAL A 31 1.95 -0.28 -7.17
CA VAL A 31 2.80 0.71 -7.82
C VAL A 31 2.14 1.19 -9.10
N LEU A 32 2.00 2.49 -9.23
CA LEU A 32 1.57 3.17 -10.44
C LEU A 32 2.72 4.03 -10.95
N SER A 33 3.05 3.91 -12.23
CA SER A 33 4.11 4.70 -12.85
C SER A 33 3.52 5.63 -13.91
N SER A 34 4.13 6.79 -14.10
CA SER A 34 3.84 7.66 -15.24
C SER A 34 4.18 6.95 -16.56
N PRO A 35 3.60 7.40 -17.71
CA PRO A 35 3.87 6.79 -19.01
C PRO A 35 5.35 6.76 -19.39
N ASP A 36 6.12 7.77 -18.99
CA ASP A 36 7.57 7.87 -19.19
C ASP A 36 8.39 7.13 -18.13
N GLY A 37 7.73 6.59 -17.09
CA GLY A 37 8.37 5.84 -16.01
C GLY A 37 9.14 6.67 -15.01
N THR A 38 9.16 7.99 -15.13
CA THR A 38 9.93 8.89 -14.24
C THR A 38 9.30 9.08 -12.88
N LEU A 39 7.97 9.14 -12.82
CA LEU A 39 7.20 9.24 -11.59
C LEU A 39 6.64 7.87 -11.20
N LYS A 40 6.76 7.54 -9.93
CA LYS A 40 6.17 6.35 -9.33
C LYS A 40 5.41 6.71 -8.07
N VAL A 41 4.20 6.22 -7.96
CA VAL A 41 3.39 6.28 -6.75
C VAL A 41 3.25 4.87 -6.21
N GLU A 42 3.69 4.65 -5.00
CA GLU A 42 3.48 3.39 -4.27
C GLU A 42 2.38 3.61 -3.25
N ILE A 43 1.36 2.79 -3.30
CA ILE A 43 0.25 2.77 -2.34
C ILE A 43 0.38 1.51 -1.53
N SER A 44 0.36 1.63 -0.21
CA SER A 44 0.39 0.51 0.72
C SER A 44 -0.91 0.42 1.50
N ALA A 45 -1.48 -0.79 1.52
CA ALA A 45 -2.68 -1.12 2.26
C ALA A 45 -2.36 -2.22 3.27
N GLY A 46 -2.26 -1.85 4.52
CA GLY A 46 -1.98 -2.72 5.65
C GLY A 46 -2.88 -2.34 6.82
N ASN A 47 -2.29 -2.02 7.96
CA ASN A 47 -3.03 -1.48 9.10
C ASN A 47 -3.61 -0.10 8.81
N GLU A 48 -2.96 0.64 7.92
CA GLU A 48 -3.39 1.95 7.43
C GLU A 48 -3.21 2.00 5.92
N LEU A 49 -3.94 2.90 5.27
CA LEU A 49 -3.72 3.24 3.88
C LEU A 49 -2.66 4.33 3.83
N ALA A 50 -1.60 4.12 3.05
CA ALA A 50 -0.54 5.09 2.90
C ALA A 50 -0.04 5.14 1.47
N TYR A 51 0.67 6.20 1.12
CA TYR A 51 1.29 6.36 -0.18
C TYR A 51 2.62 7.08 -0.08
N GLN A 52 3.45 6.89 -1.09
CA GLN A 52 4.68 7.64 -1.30
C GLN A 52 4.85 7.94 -2.79
N VAL A 53 5.58 9.00 -3.09
CA VAL A 53 5.86 9.44 -4.46
C VAL A 53 7.35 9.53 -4.68
N MET A 54 7.82 8.93 -5.77
CA MET A 54 9.21 8.93 -6.19
C MET A 54 9.36 9.51 -7.59
N HIS A 55 10.45 10.21 -7.83
CA HIS A 55 10.90 10.64 -9.15
C HIS A 55 12.27 10.02 -9.42
N GLY A 56 12.34 9.05 -10.33
CA GLY A 56 13.54 8.25 -10.50
C GLY A 56 13.89 7.52 -9.21
N ASN A 57 15.04 7.82 -8.63
CA ASN A 57 15.52 7.26 -7.35
C ASN A 57 15.25 8.19 -6.15
N ASP A 58 14.75 9.39 -6.40
CA ASP A 58 14.53 10.38 -5.35
C ASP A 58 13.09 10.30 -4.81
N THR A 59 12.97 10.30 -3.49
CA THR A 59 11.66 10.37 -2.83
C THR A 59 11.20 11.82 -2.76
N ILE A 60 10.15 12.16 -3.51
CA ILE A 60 9.55 13.51 -3.49
C ILE A 60 8.62 13.66 -2.30
N LEU A 61 7.80 12.64 -2.05
CA LEU A 61 6.90 12.56 -0.92
C LEU A 61 7.15 11.25 -0.19
N SER A 62 7.59 11.37 1.05
CA SER A 62 7.81 10.20 1.91
C SER A 62 6.48 9.56 2.31
N HIS A 63 6.56 8.35 2.85
CA HIS A 63 5.41 7.58 3.29
C HIS A 63 4.43 8.42 4.13
N SER A 64 3.22 8.59 3.62
CA SER A 64 2.19 9.43 4.20
C SER A 64 0.88 8.67 4.31
N ASN A 65 0.28 8.70 5.49
CA ASN A 65 -0.98 8.01 5.72
C ASN A 65 -2.15 8.77 5.11
N ILE A 66 -3.08 8.03 4.52
CA ILE A 66 -4.34 8.56 4.02
C ILE A 66 -5.43 8.18 5.01
N GLY A 67 -6.01 9.18 5.66
CA GLY A 67 -7.07 8.97 6.62
C GLY A 67 -7.90 10.23 6.82
N LEU A 68 -9.13 10.03 7.27
CA LEU A 68 -10.04 11.09 7.63
C LEU A 68 -10.59 10.81 9.02
N VAL A 69 -10.48 11.80 9.90
CA VAL A 69 -11.09 11.75 11.22
C VAL A 69 -12.43 12.46 11.14
N LEU A 70 -13.51 11.73 11.43
CA LEU A 70 -14.84 12.26 11.47
C LEU A 70 -15.12 12.91 12.84
N GLU A 71 -16.11 13.80 12.88
CA GLU A 71 -16.51 14.55 14.09
C GLU A 71 -16.87 13.64 15.28
N ASN A 72 -17.40 12.46 15.01
CA ASN A 72 -17.70 11.43 16.01
C ASN A 72 -16.48 10.62 16.49
N GLY A 73 -15.26 10.98 16.05
CA GLY A 73 -14.04 10.28 16.38
C GLY A 73 -13.74 9.02 15.52
N THR A 74 -14.60 8.70 14.57
CA THR A 74 -14.36 7.58 13.65
C THR A 74 -13.20 7.92 12.70
N ILE A 75 -12.25 7.01 12.56
CA ILE A 75 -11.12 7.16 11.63
C ILE A 75 -11.38 6.30 10.40
N VAL A 76 -11.58 6.96 9.26
CA VAL A 76 -11.66 6.31 7.94
C VAL A 76 -10.25 6.15 7.38
N GLY A 77 -9.92 5.01 6.79
CA GLY A 77 -8.60 4.68 6.27
C GLY A 77 -7.79 3.72 7.14
N LYS A 78 -8.28 3.35 8.33
CA LYS A 78 -7.71 2.25 9.13
C LYS A 78 -8.16 0.90 8.60
N THR A 79 -7.25 -0.07 8.60
CA THR A 79 -7.49 -1.45 8.16
C THR A 79 -8.25 -1.53 6.84
N PRO A 80 -7.74 -0.90 5.77
CA PRO A 80 -8.44 -0.86 4.48
C PRO A 80 -8.54 -2.26 3.91
N ARG A 81 -9.71 -2.57 3.34
CA ARG A 81 -9.94 -3.82 2.64
C ARG A 81 -9.97 -3.56 1.15
N ILE A 82 -8.99 -4.08 0.41
CA ILE A 82 -8.97 -4.01 -1.04
C ILE A 82 -9.95 -5.05 -1.60
N THR A 83 -10.95 -4.59 -2.31
CA THR A 83 -12.00 -5.42 -2.93
C THR A 83 -11.71 -5.73 -4.38
N GLY A 84 -10.89 -4.94 -5.04
CA GLY A 84 -10.51 -5.13 -6.43
C GLY A 84 -9.38 -4.21 -6.83
N GLU A 85 -8.85 -4.41 -8.01
CA GLU A 85 -7.82 -3.61 -8.65
C GLU A 85 -8.10 -3.56 -10.15
N ARG A 86 -8.07 -2.38 -10.74
CA ARG A 86 -8.17 -2.18 -12.18
C ARG A 86 -7.15 -1.15 -12.63
N ARG A 87 -6.41 -1.49 -13.69
CA ARG A 87 -5.41 -0.61 -14.30
C ARG A 87 -5.83 -0.27 -15.71
N ARG A 88 -5.68 0.98 -16.08
CA ARG A 88 -5.92 1.44 -17.46
C ARG A 88 -4.95 2.55 -17.84
N LYS A 89 -4.71 2.65 -19.16
CA LYS A 89 -4.01 3.79 -19.75
C LYS A 89 -5.04 4.82 -20.19
N ILE A 90 -4.77 6.06 -19.85
CA ILE A 90 -5.59 7.20 -20.25
C ILE A 90 -4.84 7.92 -21.37
N LYS A 91 -5.56 8.21 -22.44
CA LYS A 91 -5.14 9.15 -23.47
C LYS A 91 -6.33 10.00 -23.79
N ASP A 92 -6.26 11.24 -23.41
CA ASP A 92 -7.34 12.20 -23.62
C ASP A 92 -6.84 13.37 -24.44
N ASN A 93 -7.72 13.90 -25.28
CA ASN A 93 -7.48 15.06 -26.12
C ASN A 93 -8.38 16.18 -25.64
N ILE A 94 -7.77 17.17 -24.99
CA ILE A 94 -8.50 18.28 -24.38
C ILE A 94 -8.44 19.48 -25.33
N GLU A 95 -9.59 19.84 -25.90
CA GLU A 95 -9.74 21.08 -26.65
C GLU A 95 -10.06 22.22 -25.68
N SER A 96 -9.25 23.27 -25.71
CA SER A 96 -9.48 24.43 -24.87
C SER A 96 -9.45 25.73 -25.66
N PRO A 97 -10.58 26.43 -25.73
CA PRO A 97 -10.66 27.73 -26.44
C PRO A 97 -9.95 28.86 -25.68
N PHE A 98 -9.62 28.68 -24.41
CA PHE A 98 -9.10 29.75 -23.55
C PHE A 98 -7.60 29.66 -23.25
N TYR A 99 -6.92 28.59 -23.66
CA TYR A 99 -5.50 28.42 -23.45
C TYR A 99 -4.66 28.69 -24.72
N ARG A 100 -3.36 28.93 -24.49
CA ARG A 100 -2.37 29.20 -25.54
C ARG A 100 -2.28 28.06 -26.57
N PHE A 101 -2.65 26.87 -26.19
CA PHE A 101 -2.69 25.67 -27.04
C PHE A 101 -4.15 25.30 -27.28
N LYS A 102 -4.52 25.14 -28.57
CA LYS A 102 -5.87 24.70 -28.95
C LYS A 102 -6.17 23.27 -28.53
N GLU A 103 -5.15 22.46 -28.47
CA GLU A 103 -5.28 21.05 -28.27
C GLU A 103 -4.17 20.57 -27.28
N ILE A 104 -4.55 19.86 -26.24
CA ILE A 104 -3.65 19.30 -25.25
C ILE A 104 -3.90 17.79 -25.20
N VAL A 105 -2.89 17.01 -25.54
CA VAL A 105 -2.94 15.56 -25.40
C VAL A 105 -2.46 15.18 -23.99
N ALA A 106 -3.40 14.72 -23.17
CA ALA A 106 -3.12 14.20 -21.84
C ALA A 106 -2.94 12.68 -21.89
N THR A 107 -1.81 12.19 -21.40
CA THR A 107 -1.57 10.76 -21.27
C THR A 107 -1.28 10.41 -19.81
N GLY A 108 -1.82 9.30 -19.35
CA GLY A 108 -1.65 8.88 -17.96
C GLY A 108 -1.89 7.39 -17.78
N ASN A 109 -1.52 6.91 -16.60
CA ASN A 109 -1.90 5.60 -16.10
C ASN A 109 -2.81 5.78 -14.91
N GLU A 110 -3.83 4.95 -14.81
CA GLU A 110 -4.83 4.97 -13.75
C GLU A 110 -4.82 3.63 -13.02
N LEU A 111 -4.95 3.71 -11.73
CA LEU A 111 -5.19 2.58 -10.82
C LEU A 111 -6.46 2.87 -10.04
N ASP A 112 -7.43 1.95 -10.14
CA ASP A 112 -8.75 2.03 -9.53
C ASP A 112 -8.98 0.81 -8.62
#